data_b093d1ada9bf9c977dbb5a0048abcf54
#
_entry.id   b093d1ada9bf9c977dbb5a0048abcf54
#
_cell.length_a   1.000
_cell.length_b   1.000
_cell.length_c   1.000
_cell.angle_alpha   90.00
_cell.angle_beta   90.00
_cell.angle_gamma   90.00
#
_symmetry.space_group_name_H-M   'P 1'
#
loop_
_entity.id
_entity.type
_entity.pdbx_description
1 polymer ?
#
loop_
_entity_poly.entity_id
_entity_poly.type
_entity_poly.pdbx_seq_one_letter_code
_entity_poly.pdbx_strand_id
1 'polypeptide(L)'
;PGVLSCIDLSASSVRWQVNILEKFNGPQIEWHLSESPLVDGDRVICTPGGADAAMVALDRKTGDTVWVSHGLTDMTSHVVPLLVEHNGRRLVFTETAKYLICVDAEKGTLLWKREHETEWDIHAVTPIYRNGQLYYVAGYKSGGGLLELSEDGSSYTVKWLDSELDCQHHGVVYLDGFLYGTSHHRGGGRLVCLRWDTGEMMWADKAVRQSSIIAAEGMLYAYEDSRRGTMRLIKASPEGLEVRGEFSMPGGPKEHWAHPVIANGLLYMRHGDTLRCYDIRESR
;
A
#
# COMPACT_ATOMS: atom_id res chain seq x y z
N PRO A 1 8.79 -17.98 -7.97
CA PRO A 1 7.89 -17.18 -7.15
C PRO A 1 8.09 -17.48 -5.67
N GLY A 2 7.89 -16.49 -4.79
CA GLY A 2 7.98 -16.68 -3.34
C GLY A 2 9.38 -16.74 -2.75
N VAL A 3 10.43 -16.49 -3.50
CA VAL A 3 11.80 -16.47 -2.99
C VAL A 3 12.14 -15.11 -2.42
N LEU A 4 12.36 -15.06 -1.11
CA LEU A 4 12.93 -13.92 -0.39
C LEU A 4 14.44 -14.12 -0.27
N SER A 5 15.21 -13.10 -0.61
CA SER A 5 16.68 -13.16 -0.63
C SER A 5 17.28 -12.00 0.16
N CYS A 6 18.31 -12.29 0.95
CA CYS A 6 19.19 -11.28 1.54
C CYS A 6 20.48 -11.20 0.72
N ILE A 7 20.81 -10.00 0.26
CA ILE A 7 21.98 -9.74 -0.59
C ILE A 7 22.97 -8.86 0.16
N ASP A 8 24.22 -9.27 0.21
CA ASP A 8 25.34 -8.44 0.65
C ASP A 8 25.76 -7.53 -0.50
N LEU A 9 25.48 -6.23 -0.35
CA LEU A 9 25.80 -5.26 -1.40
C LEU A 9 27.31 -5.05 -1.57
N SER A 10 28.09 -5.22 -0.51
CA SER A 10 29.54 -5.04 -0.56
C SER A 10 30.25 -6.21 -1.24
N ALA A 11 29.77 -7.43 -1.00
CA ALA A 11 30.29 -8.65 -1.58
C ALA A 11 29.57 -9.04 -2.90
N SER A 12 28.49 -8.33 -3.26
CA SER A 12 27.61 -8.66 -4.40
C SER A 12 27.17 -10.14 -4.40
N SER A 13 26.86 -10.68 -3.22
CA SER A 13 26.55 -12.09 -3.03
C SER A 13 25.28 -12.29 -2.21
N VAL A 14 24.61 -13.40 -2.45
CA VAL A 14 23.44 -13.82 -1.66
C VAL A 14 23.93 -14.39 -0.32
N ARG A 15 23.44 -13.84 0.80
CA ARG A 15 23.68 -14.37 2.16
C ARG A 15 22.80 -15.56 2.47
N TRP A 16 21.50 -15.40 2.18
CA TRP A 16 20.51 -16.46 2.35
C TRP A 16 19.33 -16.26 1.40
N GLN A 17 18.63 -17.36 1.13
CA GLN A 17 17.37 -17.37 0.38
C GLN A 17 16.38 -18.31 1.07
N VAL A 18 15.12 -17.91 1.09
CA VAL A 18 14.00 -18.70 1.61
C VAL A 18 12.85 -18.60 0.61
N ASN A 19 12.33 -19.72 0.14
CA ASN A 19 11.06 -19.75 -0.56
C ASN A 19 9.94 -19.76 0.49
N ILE A 20 9.32 -18.59 0.73
CA ILE A 20 8.33 -18.41 1.79
C ILE A 20 7.03 -19.18 1.49
N LEU A 21 6.66 -19.36 0.21
CA LEU A 21 5.49 -20.14 -0.14
C LEU A 21 5.69 -21.62 0.17
N GLU A 22 6.81 -22.20 -0.21
CA GLU A 22 7.12 -23.61 0.09
C GLU A 22 7.27 -23.85 1.60
N LYS A 23 8.02 -22.97 2.30
CA LYS A 23 8.31 -23.15 3.71
C LYS A 23 7.06 -23.07 4.60
N PHE A 24 6.08 -22.22 4.23
CA PHE A 24 4.87 -21.97 5.03
C PHE A 24 3.58 -22.47 4.37
N ASN A 25 3.67 -23.34 3.34
CA ASN A 25 2.54 -23.89 2.60
C ASN A 25 1.59 -22.82 2.04
N GLY A 26 2.15 -21.69 1.62
CA GLY A 26 1.41 -20.62 0.97
C GLY A 26 1.08 -20.98 -0.48
N PRO A 27 -0.16 -20.75 -0.95
CA PRO A 27 -0.49 -20.99 -2.34
C PRO A 27 0.12 -19.92 -3.27
N GLN A 28 0.42 -20.32 -4.50
CA GLN A 28 0.71 -19.37 -5.55
C GLN A 28 -0.58 -18.62 -5.92
N ILE A 29 -0.60 -17.31 -5.75
CA ILE A 29 -1.71 -16.45 -6.18
C ILE A 29 -1.59 -16.12 -7.68
N GLU A 30 -2.71 -15.77 -8.32
CA GLU A 30 -2.78 -15.60 -9.78
C GLU A 30 -1.79 -14.57 -10.33
N TRP A 31 -1.67 -13.42 -9.64
CA TRP A 31 -0.81 -12.30 -10.08
C TRP A 31 0.58 -12.31 -9.45
N HIS A 32 0.97 -13.42 -8.83
CA HIS A 32 2.23 -13.59 -8.11
C HIS A 32 2.40 -12.66 -6.89
N LEU A 33 3.39 -12.97 -6.06
CA LEU A 33 3.77 -12.10 -4.93
C LEU A 33 4.43 -10.83 -5.45
N SER A 34 3.90 -9.68 -5.05
CA SER A 34 4.43 -8.35 -5.37
C SER A 34 4.59 -7.45 -4.15
N GLU A 35 4.30 -7.96 -2.95
CA GLU A 35 4.53 -7.20 -1.72
C GLU A 35 6.01 -6.85 -1.56
N SER A 36 6.29 -5.70 -0.97
CA SER A 36 7.61 -5.39 -0.45
C SER A 36 7.71 -5.92 0.97
N PRO A 37 8.73 -6.76 1.29
CA PRO A 37 8.90 -7.23 2.66
C PRO A 37 9.20 -6.06 3.61
N LEU A 38 8.63 -6.11 4.81
CA LEU A 38 8.84 -5.11 5.85
C LEU A 38 10.10 -5.45 6.66
N VAL A 39 11.07 -4.56 6.68
CA VAL A 39 12.26 -4.69 7.54
C VAL A 39 12.00 -3.99 8.86
N ASP A 40 12.11 -4.75 9.94
CA ASP A 40 11.87 -4.30 11.31
C ASP A 40 13.01 -4.71 12.25
N GLY A 41 13.96 -3.83 12.47
CA GLY A 41 15.16 -4.12 13.25
C GLY A 41 15.94 -5.30 12.70
N ASP A 42 16.04 -6.38 13.46
CA ASP A 42 16.69 -7.63 13.04
C ASP A 42 15.71 -8.64 12.37
N ARG A 43 14.50 -8.22 12.04
CA ARG A 43 13.46 -9.05 11.41
C ARG A 43 13.12 -8.59 10.00
N VAL A 44 12.66 -9.54 9.19
CA VAL A 44 11.98 -9.29 7.91
C VAL A 44 10.61 -9.93 7.99
N ILE A 45 9.56 -9.12 7.86
CA ILE A 45 8.16 -9.57 7.94
C ILE A 45 7.61 -9.66 6.53
N CYS A 46 6.93 -10.76 6.23
CA CYS A 46 6.28 -11.02 4.95
C CYS A 46 5.00 -11.86 5.14
N THR A 47 4.19 -11.94 4.09
CA THR A 47 2.86 -12.57 4.11
C THR A 47 2.79 -13.74 3.14
N PRO A 48 3.32 -14.94 3.51
CA PRO A 48 3.26 -16.11 2.63
C PRO A 48 1.83 -16.57 2.34
N GLY A 49 0.90 -16.30 3.27
CA GLY A 49 -0.45 -16.87 3.21
C GLY A 49 -0.43 -18.38 3.41
N GLY A 50 -1.59 -19.01 3.38
CA GLY A 50 -1.72 -20.46 3.47
C GLY A 50 -2.15 -20.96 4.83
N ALA A 51 -1.90 -22.23 5.08
CA ALA A 51 -2.42 -22.92 6.27
C ALA A 51 -1.75 -22.40 7.54
N ASP A 52 -2.51 -21.62 8.32
CA ASP A 52 -2.12 -21.10 9.64
C ASP A 52 -0.79 -20.31 9.65
N ALA A 53 -0.51 -19.60 8.55
CA ALA A 53 0.69 -18.78 8.39
C ALA A 53 0.40 -17.54 7.54
N ALA A 54 -0.56 -16.72 7.98
CA ALA A 54 -0.93 -15.50 7.24
C ALA A 54 0.24 -14.52 7.13
N MET A 55 1.04 -14.40 8.21
CA MET A 55 2.19 -13.52 8.28
C MET A 55 3.33 -14.23 9.03
N VAL A 56 4.57 -13.95 8.66
CA VAL A 56 5.75 -14.51 9.33
C VAL A 56 6.84 -13.45 9.49
N ALA A 57 7.68 -13.62 10.52
CA ALA A 57 8.95 -12.90 10.63
C ALA A 57 10.12 -13.85 10.52
N LEU A 58 11.10 -13.46 9.73
CA LEU A 58 12.38 -14.12 9.59
C LEU A 58 13.49 -13.26 10.19
N ASP A 59 14.53 -13.90 10.73
CA ASP A 59 15.76 -13.20 11.11
C ASP A 59 16.43 -12.61 9.86
N ARG A 60 16.70 -11.32 9.89
CA ARG A 60 17.26 -10.58 8.74
C ARG A 60 18.66 -11.08 8.34
N LYS A 61 19.44 -11.64 9.28
CA LYS A 61 20.81 -12.06 9.03
C LYS A 61 20.92 -13.50 8.53
N THR A 62 20.00 -14.36 8.99
CA THR A 62 20.06 -15.82 8.73
C THR A 62 18.93 -16.36 7.86
N GLY A 63 17.77 -15.70 7.82
CA GLY A 63 16.56 -16.22 7.17
C GLY A 63 15.80 -17.25 8.00
N ASP A 64 16.21 -17.47 9.25
CA ASP A 64 15.51 -18.36 10.17
C ASP A 64 14.16 -17.77 10.60
N THR A 65 13.18 -18.64 10.86
CA THR A 65 11.87 -18.21 11.35
C THR A 65 11.96 -17.72 12.79
N VAL A 66 11.53 -16.46 13.02
CA VAL A 66 11.41 -15.86 14.36
C VAL A 66 10.04 -16.13 14.95
N TRP A 67 8.98 -15.87 14.17
CA TRP A 67 7.61 -16.19 14.56
C TRP A 67 6.73 -16.43 13.32
N VAL A 68 5.62 -17.13 13.55
CA VAL A 68 4.53 -17.37 12.58
C VAL A 68 3.24 -16.87 13.21
N SER A 69 2.44 -16.12 12.45
CA SER A 69 1.11 -15.70 12.91
C SER A 69 0.11 -16.82 12.66
N HIS A 70 -0.36 -17.42 13.76
CA HIS A 70 -1.37 -18.48 13.75
C HIS A 70 -2.79 -17.95 13.89
N GLY A 71 -3.80 -18.80 13.61
CA GLY A 71 -5.23 -18.49 13.78
C GLY A 71 -5.92 -17.93 12.53
N LEU A 72 -5.21 -17.87 11.40
CA LEU A 72 -5.80 -17.51 10.12
C LEU A 72 -5.21 -18.37 9.01
N THR A 73 -6.09 -19.05 8.27
CA THR A 73 -5.76 -19.69 6.99
C THR A 73 -6.42 -18.88 5.89
N ASP A 74 -5.61 -18.18 5.12
CA ASP A 74 -6.06 -17.38 3.98
C ASP A 74 -4.91 -17.17 3.00
N MET A 75 -5.22 -16.86 1.74
CA MET A 75 -4.20 -16.51 0.76
C MET A 75 -3.64 -15.12 1.04
N THR A 76 -2.41 -14.90 0.62
CA THR A 76 -1.83 -13.56 0.61
C THR A 76 -2.52 -12.66 -0.42
N SER A 77 -2.24 -11.37 -0.37
CA SER A 77 -2.60 -10.40 -1.40
C SER A 77 -1.35 -9.59 -1.80
N HIS A 78 -1.49 -8.31 -2.15
CA HIS A 78 -0.39 -7.50 -2.70
C HIS A 78 -0.02 -6.31 -1.79
N VAL A 79 -0.57 -6.27 -0.58
CA VAL A 79 -0.38 -5.16 0.36
C VAL A 79 1.00 -5.23 1.01
N VAL A 80 1.70 -4.11 1.01
CA VAL A 80 2.92 -3.96 1.82
C VAL A 80 2.52 -3.85 3.28
N PRO A 81 3.03 -4.73 4.18
CA PRO A 81 2.72 -4.64 5.60
C PRO A 81 3.11 -3.30 6.21
N LEU A 82 2.21 -2.72 7.00
CA LEU A 82 2.40 -1.45 7.70
C LEU A 82 2.74 -1.69 9.17
N LEU A 83 3.95 -1.32 9.58
CA LEU A 83 4.35 -1.31 10.99
C LEU A 83 4.02 0.04 11.61
N VAL A 84 3.37 0.02 12.77
CA VAL A 84 3.07 1.21 13.57
C VAL A 84 3.42 1.01 15.03
N GLU A 85 3.69 2.10 15.72
CA GLU A 85 3.72 2.18 17.17
C GLU A 85 2.41 2.80 17.66
N HIS A 86 1.65 2.04 18.46
CA HIS A 86 0.37 2.44 19.01
C HIS A 86 0.42 2.32 20.53
N ASN A 87 0.46 3.45 21.23
CA ASN A 87 0.52 3.51 22.70
C ASN A 87 1.59 2.61 23.32
N GLY A 88 2.79 2.59 22.70
CA GLY A 88 3.92 1.77 23.16
C GLY A 88 3.87 0.30 22.72
N ARG A 89 2.86 -0.11 21.99
CA ARG A 89 2.76 -1.44 21.36
C ARG A 89 3.05 -1.36 19.86
N ARG A 90 3.81 -2.31 19.36
CA ARG A 90 4.16 -2.40 17.93
C ARG A 90 3.20 -3.34 17.23
N LEU A 91 2.50 -2.82 16.23
CA LEU A 91 1.46 -3.52 15.49
C LEU A 91 1.81 -3.56 14.00
N VAL A 92 1.50 -4.66 13.35
CA VAL A 92 1.59 -4.78 11.88
C VAL A 92 0.21 -4.97 11.30
N PHE A 93 -0.11 -4.15 10.32
CA PHE A 93 -1.35 -4.26 9.54
C PHE A 93 -1.04 -4.70 8.11
N THR A 94 -1.86 -5.57 7.57
CA THR A 94 -1.87 -5.93 6.15
C THR A 94 -3.25 -6.45 5.76
N GLU A 95 -3.45 -6.66 4.47
CA GLU A 95 -4.63 -7.37 3.97
C GLU A 95 -4.22 -8.69 3.33
N THR A 96 -4.94 -9.74 3.67
CA THR A 96 -4.92 -11.04 2.99
C THR A 96 -5.97 -11.03 1.87
N ALA A 97 -6.23 -12.15 1.22
CA ALA A 97 -7.26 -12.24 0.19
C ALA A 97 -8.65 -11.77 0.67
N LYS A 98 -8.98 -12.03 1.96
CA LYS A 98 -10.33 -11.78 2.50
C LYS A 98 -10.37 -10.92 3.75
N TYR A 99 -9.24 -10.59 4.34
CA TYR A 99 -9.23 -9.93 5.64
C TYR A 99 -8.19 -8.82 5.73
N LEU A 100 -8.60 -7.69 6.29
CA LEU A 100 -7.68 -6.78 6.97
C LEU A 100 -7.30 -7.41 8.31
N ILE A 101 -6.03 -7.51 8.63
CA ILE A 101 -5.52 -8.13 9.85
C ILE A 101 -4.62 -7.20 10.64
N CYS A 102 -4.62 -7.39 11.96
CA CYS A 102 -3.67 -6.78 12.89
C CYS A 102 -2.90 -7.87 13.63
N VAL A 103 -1.58 -7.77 13.60
CA VAL A 103 -0.67 -8.72 14.23
C VAL A 103 0.26 -7.96 15.19
N ASP A 104 0.50 -8.54 16.36
CA ASP A 104 1.53 -8.07 17.29
C ASP A 104 2.92 -8.28 16.67
N ALA A 105 3.67 -7.20 16.44
CA ALA A 105 4.95 -7.25 15.74
C ALA A 105 6.02 -8.04 16.48
N GLU A 106 5.94 -8.12 17.82
CA GLU A 106 6.95 -8.79 18.63
C GLU A 106 6.73 -10.31 18.69
N LYS A 107 5.47 -10.74 18.72
CA LYS A 107 5.09 -12.13 18.99
C LYS A 107 4.48 -12.85 17.78
N GLY A 108 4.06 -12.11 16.76
CA GLY A 108 3.30 -12.67 15.64
C GLY A 108 1.85 -13.04 16.00
N THR A 109 1.35 -12.63 17.17
CA THR A 109 -0.01 -12.96 17.58
C THR A 109 -1.02 -12.22 16.74
N LEU A 110 -1.93 -12.92 16.08
CA LEU A 110 -3.10 -12.33 15.43
C LEU A 110 -4.02 -11.73 16.50
N LEU A 111 -4.18 -10.40 16.48
CA LEU A 111 -4.99 -9.69 17.46
C LEU A 111 -6.45 -9.64 17.04
N TRP A 112 -6.69 -9.32 15.79
CA TRP A 112 -8.01 -9.31 15.18
C TRP A 112 -7.92 -9.41 13.67
N LYS A 113 -9.05 -9.73 13.06
CA LYS A 113 -9.29 -9.68 11.61
C LYS A 113 -10.63 -9.05 11.32
N ARG A 114 -10.74 -8.40 10.17
CA ARG A 114 -11.94 -7.80 9.63
C ARG A 114 -12.18 -8.31 8.22
N GLU A 115 -13.35 -8.82 7.91
CA GLU A 115 -13.72 -9.18 6.54
C GLU A 115 -13.65 -7.95 5.63
N HIS A 116 -12.94 -8.11 4.53
CA HIS A 116 -12.82 -7.14 3.47
C HIS A 116 -12.49 -7.90 2.18
N GLU A 117 -13.52 -8.34 1.49
CA GLU A 117 -13.38 -9.15 0.29
C GLU A 117 -13.41 -8.28 -0.97
N THR A 118 -12.68 -8.68 -1.99
CA THR A 118 -12.73 -8.12 -3.34
C THR A 118 -13.10 -9.19 -4.35
N GLU A 119 -13.60 -8.80 -5.52
CA GLU A 119 -14.04 -9.73 -6.57
C GLU A 119 -12.92 -10.72 -7.00
N TRP A 120 -11.65 -10.31 -6.87
CA TRP A 120 -10.50 -11.08 -7.35
C TRP A 120 -9.49 -11.44 -6.26
N ASP A 121 -9.88 -11.33 -5.00
CA ASP A 121 -8.99 -11.49 -3.85
C ASP A 121 -7.76 -10.55 -3.90
N ILE A 122 -7.91 -9.38 -4.54
CA ILE A 122 -6.83 -8.40 -4.75
C ILE A 122 -6.98 -7.22 -3.81
N HIS A 123 -6.04 -7.09 -2.89
CA HIS A 123 -5.78 -5.89 -2.09
C HIS A 123 -4.36 -5.44 -2.39
N ALA A 124 -4.17 -4.16 -2.68
CA ALA A 124 -2.85 -3.64 -3.05
C ALA A 124 -2.59 -2.22 -2.52
N VAL A 125 -3.47 -1.73 -1.65
CA VAL A 125 -3.32 -0.42 -1.00
C VAL A 125 -2.89 -0.62 0.44
N THR A 126 -1.71 -0.13 0.78
CA THR A 126 -1.24 -0.15 2.17
C THR A 126 -2.14 0.75 3.03
N PRO A 127 -2.66 0.25 4.16
CA PRO A 127 -3.45 1.05 5.09
C PRO A 127 -2.71 2.30 5.57
N ILE A 128 -3.46 3.32 5.99
CA ILE A 128 -2.90 4.55 6.55
C ILE A 128 -3.24 4.64 8.04
N TYR A 129 -2.22 4.72 8.88
CA TYR A 129 -2.40 4.88 10.32
C TYR A 129 -2.09 6.29 10.79
N ARG A 130 -2.98 6.87 11.63
CA ARG A 130 -2.78 8.15 12.29
C ARG A 130 -3.49 8.20 13.64
N ASN A 131 -2.73 8.50 14.70
CA ASN A 131 -3.28 8.81 16.03
C ASN A 131 -4.35 7.80 16.51
N GLY A 132 -4.06 6.52 16.41
CA GLY A 132 -4.98 5.46 16.83
C GLY A 132 -6.07 5.10 15.79
N GLN A 133 -6.07 5.73 14.64
CA GLN A 133 -7.01 5.46 13.56
C GLN A 133 -6.33 4.80 12.37
N LEU A 134 -7.01 3.84 11.75
CA LEU A 134 -6.54 3.08 10.60
C LEU A 134 -7.53 3.20 9.44
N TYR A 135 -7.10 3.81 8.35
CA TYR A 135 -7.84 3.82 7.09
C TYR A 135 -7.38 2.65 6.20
N TYR A 136 -8.32 1.96 5.58
CA TYR A 136 -8.10 0.88 4.63
C TYR A 136 -9.04 1.04 3.44
N VAL A 137 -8.64 0.53 2.27
CA VAL A 137 -9.45 0.61 1.04
C VAL A 137 -8.98 -0.42 0.02
N ALA A 138 -9.92 -0.95 -0.75
CA ALA A 138 -9.63 -1.76 -1.92
C ALA A 138 -10.45 -1.30 -3.13
N GLY A 139 -10.10 -1.80 -4.30
CA GLY A 139 -10.83 -1.62 -5.55
C GLY A 139 -12.02 -2.58 -5.71
N TYR A 140 -12.49 -2.71 -6.94
CA TYR A 140 -13.54 -3.66 -7.35
C TYR A 140 -14.88 -3.44 -6.63
N LYS A 141 -15.19 -2.19 -6.26
CA LYS A 141 -16.38 -1.75 -5.52
C LYS A 141 -16.42 -2.21 -4.05
N SER A 142 -15.29 -2.67 -3.50
CA SER A 142 -15.21 -3.03 -2.10
C SER A 142 -15.13 -1.81 -1.19
N GLY A 143 -14.57 -0.70 -1.70
CA GLY A 143 -14.43 0.51 -0.91
C GLY A 143 -13.53 0.33 0.30
N GLY A 144 -13.83 1.02 1.39
CA GLY A 144 -13.01 0.97 2.59
C GLY A 144 -13.65 1.67 3.78
N GLY A 145 -12.83 2.18 4.68
CA GLY A 145 -13.31 2.92 5.84
C GLY A 145 -12.24 3.27 6.85
N LEU A 146 -12.63 3.97 7.89
CA LEU A 146 -11.80 4.33 9.02
C LEU A 146 -12.19 3.53 10.25
N LEU A 147 -11.19 2.90 10.87
CA LEU A 147 -11.29 2.20 12.14
C LEU A 147 -10.64 3.04 13.22
N GLU A 148 -11.17 2.99 14.44
CA GLU A 148 -10.53 3.52 15.64
C GLU A 148 -10.10 2.35 16.50
N LEU A 149 -8.80 2.26 16.79
CA LEU A 149 -8.24 1.18 17.59
C LEU A 149 -8.54 1.39 19.08
N SER A 150 -8.72 0.29 19.81
CA SER A 150 -8.71 0.32 21.29
C SER A 150 -7.35 0.80 21.79
N GLU A 151 -7.28 1.22 23.05
CA GLU A 151 -6.08 1.75 23.67
C GLU A 151 -4.84 0.84 23.51
N ASP A 152 -5.04 -0.47 23.59
CA ASP A 152 -3.98 -1.48 23.44
C ASP A 152 -3.88 -2.07 22.00
N GLY A 153 -4.71 -1.59 21.05
CA GLY A 153 -4.75 -2.07 19.68
C GLY A 153 -5.31 -3.48 19.49
N SER A 154 -5.83 -4.12 20.55
CA SER A 154 -6.36 -5.49 20.48
C SER A 154 -7.75 -5.61 19.86
N SER A 155 -8.41 -4.49 19.62
CA SER A 155 -9.73 -4.40 18.98
C SER A 155 -9.89 -3.06 18.28
N TYR A 156 -11.01 -2.89 17.58
CA TYR A 156 -11.35 -1.65 16.88
C TYR A 156 -12.84 -1.37 16.89
N THR A 157 -13.20 -0.11 16.63
CA THR A 157 -14.55 0.31 16.26
C THR A 157 -14.55 0.92 14.87
N VAL A 158 -15.65 0.77 14.13
CA VAL A 158 -15.81 1.39 12.81
C VAL A 158 -16.30 2.82 13.01
N LYS A 159 -15.53 3.80 12.53
CA LYS A 159 -15.94 5.22 12.55
C LYS A 159 -16.85 5.54 11.37
N TRP A 160 -16.44 5.18 10.18
CA TRP A 160 -17.21 5.34 8.96
C TRP A 160 -16.75 4.33 7.89
N LEU A 161 -17.63 4.09 6.92
CA LEU A 161 -17.36 3.30 5.73
C LEU A 161 -17.56 4.18 4.50
N ASP A 162 -16.84 3.88 3.43
CA ASP A 162 -16.86 4.60 2.17
C ASP A 162 -16.88 3.65 0.97
N SER A 163 -17.62 4.03 -0.06
CA SER A 163 -17.67 3.32 -1.34
C SER A 163 -17.26 4.20 -2.52
N GLU A 164 -16.93 5.46 -2.27
CA GLU A 164 -16.60 6.43 -3.30
C GLU A 164 -15.13 6.38 -3.71
N LEU A 165 -14.24 6.13 -2.73
CA LEU A 165 -12.83 5.88 -2.96
C LEU A 165 -12.62 4.37 -3.10
N ASP A 166 -12.64 3.89 -4.34
CA ASP A 166 -12.54 2.49 -4.74
C ASP A 166 -11.17 2.27 -5.40
N CYS A 167 -10.11 2.25 -4.58
CA CYS A 167 -8.73 2.28 -5.05
C CYS A 167 -8.16 0.89 -5.26
N GLN A 168 -7.77 0.55 -6.48
CA GLN A 168 -7.24 -0.76 -6.83
C GLN A 168 -5.78 -0.94 -6.37
N HIS A 169 -4.80 -0.28 -7.02
CA HIS A 169 -3.37 -0.42 -6.70
C HIS A 169 -2.62 0.93 -6.74
N HIS A 170 -3.36 2.01 -6.95
CA HIS A 170 -2.78 3.33 -7.20
C HIS A 170 -2.37 4.09 -5.93
N GLY A 171 -2.73 3.55 -4.76
CA GLY A 171 -2.43 4.16 -3.47
C GLY A 171 -3.35 5.33 -3.11
N VAL A 172 -3.37 5.63 -1.83
CA VAL A 172 -4.09 6.75 -1.24
C VAL A 172 -3.10 7.51 -0.35
N VAL A 173 -3.17 8.83 -0.36
CA VAL A 173 -2.35 9.68 0.51
C VAL A 173 -3.23 10.46 1.48
N TYR A 174 -2.75 10.60 2.71
CA TYR A 174 -3.31 11.53 3.69
C TYR A 174 -2.52 12.83 3.67
N LEU A 175 -3.21 13.96 3.59
CA LEU A 175 -2.60 15.28 3.71
C LEU A 175 -3.58 16.25 4.38
N ASP A 176 -3.13 16.90 5.47
CA ASP A 176 -3.84 17.99 6.16
C ASP A 176 -5.32 17.73 6.47
N GLY A 177 -5.64 16.51 6.96
CA GLY A 177 -7.01 16.15 7.34
C GLY A 177 -7.85 15.55 6.22
N PHE A 178 -7.25 15.30 5.05
CA PHE A 178 -7.95 14.76 3.89
C PHE A 178 -7.22 13.56 3.29
N LEU A 179 -8.01 12.67 2.70
CA LEU A 179 -7.54 11.54 1.89
C LEU A 179 -7.69 11.91 0.42
N TYR A 180 -6.65 11.61 -0.35
CA TYR A 180 -6.66 11.75 -1.81
C TYR A 180 -6.28 10.42 -2.44
N GLY A 181 -7.12 9.94 -3.35
CA GLY A 181 -6.88 8.70 -4.09
C GLY A 181 -7.69 8.65 -5.37
N THR A 182 -7.34 7.75 -6.27
CA THR A 182 -8.11 7.57 -7.49
C THR A 182 -9.00 6.34 -7.38
N SER A 183 -10.29 6.54 -7.69
CA SER A 183 -11.28 5.48 -7.72
C SER A 183 -11.22 4.72 -9.04
N HIS A 184 -11.26 3.39 -8.97
CA HIS A 184 -11.37 2.47 -10.11
C HIS A 184 -12.81 2.43 -10.68
N HIS A 185 -13.77 2.99 -9.97
CA HIS A 185 -15.20 2.80 -10.17
C HIS A 185 -15.68 3.17 -11.57
N ARG A 186 -16.39 2.24 -12.22
CA ARG A 186 -17.18 2.40 -13.45
C ARG A 186 -16.45 3.07 -14.63
N GLY A 187 -15.36 2.47 -15.08
CA GLY A 187 -14.83 2.73 -16.42
C GLY A 187 -14.17 4.09 -16.59
N GLY A 188 -13.05 4.33 -15.96
CA GLY A 188 -12.19 5.46 -16.25
C GLY A 188 -11.63 6.21 -15.04
N GLY A 189 -12.03 5.84 -13.85
CA GLY A 189 -11.49 6.42 -12.64
C GLY A 189 -11.81 7.90 -12.45
N ARG A 190 -11.54 8.40 -11.28
CA ARG A 190 -11.64 9.81 -10.91
C ARG A 190 -10.76 10.05 -9.69
N LEU A 191 -10.19 11.23 -9.53
CA LEU A 191 -9.56 11.65 -8.28
C LEU A 191 -10.64 12.03 -7.29
N VAL A 192 -10.50 11.54 -6.06
CA VAL A 192 -11.45 11.73 -4.96
C VAL A 192 -10.73 12.37 -3.79
N CYS A 193 -11.38 13.32 -3.12
CA CYS A 193 -10.97 13.87 -1.85
C CYS A 193 -12.02 13.56 -0.80
N LEU A 194 -11.62 12.86 0.29
CA LEU A 194 -12.47 12.58 1.45
C LEU A 194 -11.93 13.28 2.68
N ARG A 195 -12.82 13.72 3.57
CA ARG A 195 -12.43 14.21 4.90
C ARG A 195 -12.08 13.03 5.81
N TRP A 196 -10.92 13.06 6.44
CA TRP A 196 -10.44 11.99 7.31
C TRP A 196 -11.41 11.62 8.44
N ASP A 197 -11.90 12.63 9.17
CA ASP A 197 -12.67 12.38 10.39
C ASP A 197 -14.07 11.81 10.14
N THR A 198 -14.68 12.10 8.98
CA THR A 198 -16.08 11.80 8.70
C THR A 198 -16.32 10.90 7.50
N GLY A 199 -15.34 10.74 6.61
CA GLY A 199 -15.52 10.08 5.31
C GLY A 199 -16.33 10.91 4.30
N GLU A 200 -16.67 12.16 4.64
CA GLU A 200 -17.40 13.05 3.74
C GLU A 200 -16.59 13.30 2.45
N MET A 201 -17.24 13.06 1.30
CA MET A 201 -16.64 13.39 0.02
C MET A 201 -16.66 14.89 -0.22
N MET A 202 -15.49 15.51 -0.21
CA MET A 202 -15.34 16.94 -0.49
C MET A 202 -15.57 17.23 -1.97
N TRP A 203 -14.96 16.40 -2.83
CA TRP A 203 -15.13 16.47 -4.28
C TRP A 203 -14.63 15.17 -4.95
N ALA A 204 -15.04 14.99 -6.21
CA ALA A 204 -14.50 13.99 -7.10
C ALA A 204 -14.42 14.55 -8.53
N ASP A 205 -13.30 14.35 -9.23
CA ASP A 205 -13.08 14.89 -10.55
C ASP A 205 -12.52 13.85 -11.53
N LYS A 206 -13.12 13.79 -12.72
CA LYS A 206 -12.76 12.84 -13.81
C LYS A 206 -11.63 13.35 -14.69
N ALA A 207 -11.18 14.59 -14.54
CA ALA A 207 -10.04 15.11 -15.29
C ALA A 207 -8.74 14.39 -14.93
N VAL A 208 -8.66 13.82 -13.73
CA VAL A 208 -7.59 12.92 -13.30
C VAL A 208 -8.15 11.52 -13.16
N ARG A 209 -7.70 10.64 -14.03
CA ARG A 209 -8.12 9.22 -14.05
C ARG A 209 -7.31 8.42 -13.03
N GLN A 210 -7.40 7.10 -13.11
CA GLN A 210 -6.59 6.19 -12.30
C GLN A 210 -5.12 6.59 -12.36
N SER A 211 -4.54 6.87 -11.21
CA SER A 211 -3.18 7.41 -11.10
C SER A 211 -2.52 6.92 -9.82
N SER A 212 -1.28 6.47 -9.93
CA SER A 212 -0.44 6.28 -8.74
C SER A 212 -0.12 7.64 -8.14
N ILE A 213 -0.45 7.84 -6.86
CA ILE A 213 -0.37 9.14 -6.19
C ILE A 213 0.69 9.11 -5.08
N ILE A 214 1.52 10.14 -5.06
CA ILE A 214 2.38 10.48 -3.92
C ILE A 214 2.19 11.95 -3.57
N ALA A 215 2.59 12.35 -2.37
CA ALA A 215 2.50 13.73 -1.91
C ALA A 215 3.86 14.26 -1.45
N ALA A 216 4.14 15.51 -1.79
CA ALA A 216 5.28 16.26 -1.28
C ALA A 216 4.94 17.74 -1.25
N GLU A 217 5.31 18.45 -0.17
CA GLU A 217 5.21 19.91 -0.02
C GLU A 217 3.81 20.48 -0.34
N GLY A 218 2.74 19.80 0.15
CA GLY A 218 1.36 20.24 -0.08
C GLY A 218 0.82 19.98 -1.49
N MET A 219 1.59 19.27 -2.31
CA MET A 219 1.24 18.91 -3.68
C MET A 219 1.04 17.40 -3.83
N LEU A 220 0.14 17.00 -4.71
CA LEU A 220 -0.03 15.64 -5.17
C LEU A 220 0.67 15.48 -6.52
N TYR A 221 1.41 14.39 -6.66
CA TYR A 221 2.00 13.96 -7.92
C TYR A 221 1.22 12.72 -8.37
N ALA A 222 0.38 12.89 -9.40
CA ALA A 222 -0.50 11.85 -9.91
C ALA A 222 0.03 11.32 -11.26
N TYR A 223 0.49 10.08 -11.27
CA TYR A 223 0.98 9.40 -12.45
C TYR A 223 -0.12 8.53 -13.04
N GLU A 224 -0.72 8.98 -14.14
CA GLU A 224 -1.90 8.37 -14.74
C GLU A 224 -1.58 7.05 -15.43
N ASP A 225 -2.37 6.02 -15.11
CA ASP A 225 -2.38 4.74 -15.78
C ASP A 225 -3.13 4.85 -17.11
N SER A 226 -2.46 5.38 -18.10
CA SER A 226 -2.96 5.55 -19.45
C SER A 226 -1.84 5.34 -20.47
N ARG A 227 -2.21 5.17 -21.74
CA ARG A 227 -1.21 5.02 -22.82
C ARG A 227 -0.21 6.18 -22.90
N ARG A 228 -0.54 7.34 -22.35
CA ARG A 228 0.34 8.52 -22.36
C ARG A 228 1.20 8.62 -21.11
N GLY A 229 0.80 7.95 -20.02
CA GLY A 229 1.50 8.06 -18.75
C GLY A 229 1.66 9.49 -18.28
N THR A 230 0.57 10.24 -18.19
CA THR A 230 0.63 11.65 -17.79
C THR A 230 0.95 11.78 -16.32
N MET A 231 1.98 12.55 -15.99
CA MET A 231 2.25 13.02 -14.64
C MET A 231 1.60 14.38 -14.45
N ARG A 232 0.80 14.53 -13.40
CA ARG A 232 0.20 15.81 -13.01
C ARG A 232 0.69 16.26 -11.65
N LEU A 233 1.01 17.54 -11.54
CA LEU A 233 1.21 18.23 -10.29
C LEU A 233 -0.09 18.94 -9.91
N ILE A 234 -0.64 18.57 -8.76
CA ILE A 234 -1.96 19.02 -8.30
C ILE A 234 -1.80 19.63 -6.91
N LYS A 235 -2.35 20.81 -6.68
CA LYS A 235 -2.41 21.36 -5.33
C LYS A 235 -3.40 20.54 -4.50
N ALA A 236 -2.94 19.99 -3.38
CA ALA A 236 -3.83 19.32 -2.44
C ALA A 236 -4.75 20.34 -1.76
N SER A 237 -6.06 20.24 -1.97
CA SER A 237 -7.06 21.16 -1.46
C SER A 237 -8.42 20.48 -1.33
N PRO A 238 -9.16 20.72 -0.23
CA PRO A 238 -10.53 20.23 -0.10
C PRO A 238 -11.55 21.05 -0.91
N GLU A 239 -11.16 22.20 -1.47
CA GLU A 239 -12.06 23.08 -2.23
C GLU A 239 -12.29 22.57 -3.68
N GLY A 240 -11.38 21.75 -4.21
CA GLY A 240 -11.49 21.22 -5.56
C GLY A 240 -10.16 20.91 -6.22
N LEU A 241 -10.24 20.37 -7.43
CA LEU A 241 -9.07 20.03 -8.24
C LEU A 241 -8.39 21.30 -8.80
N GLU A 242 -7.12 21.46 -8.53
CA GLU A 242 -6.28 22.52 -9.10
C GLU A 242 -5.00 21.93 -9.68
N VAL A 243 -4.97 21.72 -11.00
CA VAL A 243 -3.76 21.23 -11.70
C VAL A 243 -2.79 22.41 -11.89
N ARG A 244 -1.55 22.23 -11.42
CA ARG A 244 -0.47 23.23 -11.52
C ARG A 244 0.45 23.00 -12.70
N GLY A 245 0.53 21.78 -13.18
CA GLY A 245 1.34 21.43 -14.33
C GLY A 245 1.18 19.97 -14.70
N GLU A 246 1.54 19.64 -15.93
CA GLU A 246 1.54 18.26 -16.41
C GLU A 246 2.60 18.03 -17.47
N PHE A 247 3.06 16.79 -17.56
CA PHE A 247 3.86 16.30 -18.68
C PHE A 247 3.57 14.82 -18.93
N SER A 248 3.88 14.35 -20.12
CA SER A 248 3.71 12.94 -20.45
C SER A 248 5.03 12.20 -20.39
N MET A 249 5.01 11.00 -19.81
CA MET A 249 6.11 10.06 -19.87
C MET A 249 6.22 9.56 -21.31
N PRO A 250 7.39 9.63 -21.95
CA PRO A 250 7.54 9.08 -23.30
C PRO A 250 7.16 7.61 -23.37
N GLY A 251 6.50 7.24 -24.46
CA GLY A 251 5.93 5.91 -24.65
C GLY A 251 6.93 4.76 -24.50
N GLY A 252 6.39 3.63 -24.13
CA GLY A 252 7.03 2.34 -24.00
C GLY A 252 5.97 1.25 -24.00
N PRO A 253 6.34 -0.03 -24.02
CA PRO A 253 5.38 -1.12 -23.87
C PRO A 253 4.92 -1.23 -22.42
N LYS A 254 3.69 -1.71 -22.21
CA LYS A 254 3.05 -2.02 -20.93
C LYS A 254 2.46 -0.82 -20.19
N GLU A 255 1.91 -1.11 -19.03
CA GLU A 255 1.14 -0.21 -18.18
C GLU A 255 2.03 0.76 -17.39
N HIS A 256 1.47 1.88 -16.98
CA HIS A 256 2.10 2.91 -16.15
C HIS A 256 1.74 2.72 -14.66
N TRP A 257 2.06 1.55 -14.08
CA TRP A 257 1.65 1.17 -12.71
C TRP A 257 2.70 1.43 -11.63
N ALA A 258 3.93 1.69 -12.03
CA ALA A 258 4.96 1.94 -11.04
C ALA A 258 4.68 3.24 -10.28
N HIS A 259 4.65 3.18 -8.95
CA HIS A 259 4.54 4.39 -8.14
C HIS A 259 5.75 5.29 -8.35
N PRO A 260 5.55 6.60 -8.57
CA PRO A 260 6.66 7.55 -8.59
C PRO A 260 7.30 7.64 -7.21
N VAL A 261 8.58 8.05 -7.18
CA VAL A 261 9.31 8.25 -5.93
C VAL A 261 9.98 9.61 -5.95
N ILE A 262 9.83 10.38 -4.87
CA ILE A 262 10.55 11.64 -4.66
C ILE A 262 11.62 11.41 -3.59
N ALA A 263 12.87 11.69 -3.94
CA ALA A 263 13.99 11.62 -3.01
C ALA A 263 15.03 12.71 -3.34
N ASN A 264 15.45 13.47 -2.33
CA ASN A 264 16.49 14.50 -2.44
C ASN A 264 16.23 15.55 -3.55
N GLY A 265 14.96 15.95 -3.74
CA GLY A 265 14.55 16.89 -4.77
C GLY A 265 14.52 16.33 -6.19
N LEU A 266 14.58 15.02 -6.31
CA LEU A 266 14.48 14.31 -7.58
C LEU A 266 13.23 13.44 -7.63
N LEU A 267 12.53 13.46 -8.76
CA LEU A 267 11.38 12.62 -9.05
C LEU A 267 11.81 11.46 -9.95
N TYR A 268 11.65 10.25 -9.45
CA TYR A 268 11.94 9.01 -10.18
C TYR A 268 10.64 8.40 -10.69
N MET A 269 10.61 8.09 -11.98
CA MET A 269 9.47 7.47 -12.66
C MET A 269 9.92 6.28 -13.49
N ARG A 270 9.21 5.17 -13.40
CA ARG A 270 9.50 3.97 -14.17
C ARG A 270 8.34 3.65 -15.11
N HIS A 271 8.68 3.29 -16.35
CA HIS A 271 7.77 2.70 -17.32
C HIS A 271 8.47 1.56 -18.07
N GLY A 272 7.96 0.34 -17.92
CA GLY A 272 8.59 -0.84 -18.49
C GLY A 272 10.02 -1.05 -17.97
N ASP A 273 10.99 -1.01 -18.87
CA ASP A 273 12.42 -1.14 -18.59
C ASP A 273 13.16 0.21 -18.45
N THR A 274 12.42 1.30 -18.58
CA THR A 274 13.00 2.66 -18.54
C THR A 274 12.74 3.31 -17.19
N LEU A 275 13.81 3.74 -16.51
CA LEU A 275 13.76 4.59 -15.31
C LEU A 275 14.19 6.01 -15.72
N ARG A 276 13.37 7.00 -15.36
CA ARG A 276 13.68 8.43 -15.58
C ARG A 276 13.78 9.15 -14.26
N CYS A 277 14.69 10.13 -14.22
CA CYS A 277 14.92 10.99 -13.08
C CYS A 277 14.77 12.45 -13.52
N TYR A 278 13.90 13.19 -12.83
CA TYR A 278 13.65 14.61 -13.08
C TYR A 278 14.07 15.42 -11.85
N ASP A 279 14.80 16.51 -12.08
CA ASP A 279 15.08 17.49 -11.04
C ASP A 279 13.83 18.34 -10.84
N ILE A 280 13.25 18.29 -9.63
CA ILE A 280 12.05 19.04 -9.27
C ILE A 280 12.33 20.17 -8.27
N ARG A 281 13.59 20.46 -8.01
CA ARG A 281 13.99 21.57 -7.17
C ARG A 281 13.73 22.90 -7.88
N GLU A 282 13.41 23.93 -7.11
CA GLU A 282 13.25 25.26 -7.64
C GLU A 282 14.53 25.71 -8.35
N SER A 283 14.41 26.19 -9.59
CA SER A 283 15.53 26.78 -10.33
C SER A 283 15.96 28.06 -9.61
N ARG A 284 17.20 28.11 -9.16
CA ARG A 284 17.80 29.31 -8.57
C ARG A 284 18.05 30.36 -9.64
#